data_27bbccc7e06a1effc6c5bcf95f07dda6
#
_entry.id   27bbccc7e06a1effc6c5bcf95f07dda6
#
_cell.length_a   1.000
_cell.length_b   1.000
_cell.length_c   1.000
_cell.angle_alpha   90.00
_cell.angle_beta   90.00
_cell.angle_gamma   90.00
#
_symmetry.space_group_name_H-M   'P 1'
#
loop_
_entity.id
_entity.type
_entity.pdbx_description
1 polymer ?
#
loop_
_entity_poly.entity_id
_entity_poly.type
_entity_poly.pdbx_seq_one_letter_code
_entity_poly.pdbx_strand_id
1 'polypeptide(L)'
;MNMDNLTLPQQRLLFAEYSKAAYMNQADGKMFGKGKGMKAHKLFDIDGAQVHVWHNNTDLVIAARGTEPTQMNDIYADLEIFKEDSFTGVGQIHQGFRGEVDKVWEHVLARVERYGLNKKIWVCGHSLGGAMATLIASRLEYVEKTDVDTLFTYGSPRAGGPQFSKWCDKHLKHQRHVNNNDVVPCVPTVFRWRHNGKCVYIKSNGQVTNLGRWSWERIRDKGWGLISTIIKGRIDFVADHNIDDYIKHLSNASK
;
A
#
# COMPACT_ATOMS: atom_id res chain seq x y z
N MET A 1 1.66 4.62 -22.65
CA MET A 1 0.36 4.59 -21.96
C MET A 1 0.34 5.80 -21.05
N ASN A 2 -0.72 6.57 -21.01
CA ASN A 2 -0.94 7.63 -20.00
C ASN A 2 -1.98 7.08 -19.02
N MET A 3 -1.61 6.95 -17.75
CA MET A 3 -2.44 6.31 -16.71
C MET A 3 -3.66 7.17 -16.33
N ASP A 4 -3.60 8.46 -16.56
CA ASP A 4 -4.69 9.40 -16.33
C ASP A 4 -5.90 9.17 -17.27
N ASN A 5 -5.67 8.53 -18.42
CA ASN A 5 -6.73 8.18 -19.37
C ASN A 5 -7.51 6.91 -18.99
N LEU A 6 -7.07 6.21 -17.95
CA LEU A 6 -7.75 5.01 -17.46
C LEU A 6 -8.91 5.39 -16.54
N THR A 7 -9.99 4.63 -16.62
CA THR A 7 -11.07 4.71 -15.62
C THR A 7 -10.56 4.28 -14.24
N LEU A 8 -11.19 4.74 -13.17
CA LEU A 8 -10.78 4.37 -11.82
C LEU A 8 -10.75 2.84 -11.56
N PRO A 9 -11.72 2.02 -12.05
CA PRO A 9 -11.60 0.56 -11.96
C PRO A 9 -10.35 0.00 -12.67
N GLN A 10 -10.01 0.53 -13.85
CA GLN A 10 -8.80 0.13 -14.58
C GLN A 10 -7.51 0.55 -13.85
N GLN A 11 -7.49 1.74 -13.25
CA GLN A 11 -6.37 2.18 -12.40
C GLN A 11 -6.22 1.24 -11.18
N ARG A 12 -7.31 0.90 -10.48
CA ARG A 12 -7.29 -0.04 -9.35
C ARG A 12 -6.67 -1.38 -9.72
N LEU A 13 -7.01 -1.93 -10.89
CA LEU A 13 -6.42 -3.17 -11.39
C LEU A 13 -4.94 -2.98 -11.74
N LEU A 14 -4.61 -1.94 -12.49
CA LEU A 14 -3.24 -1.68 -12.92
C LEU A 14 -2.27 -1.52 -11.73
N PHE A 15 -2.67 -0.79 -10.68
CA PHE A 15 -1.82 -0.59 -9.51
C PHE A 15 -1.78 -1.81 -8.58
N ALA A 16 -2.76 -2.73 -8.63
CA ALA A 16 -2.64 -4.06 -8.03
C ALA A 16 -1.57 -4.89 -8.73
N GLU A 17 -1.52 -4.85 -10.07
CA GLU A 17 -0.48 -5.51 -10.86
C GLU A 17 0.93 -4.92 -10.60
N TYR A 18 1.06 -3.58 -10.44
CA TYR A 18 2.33 -2.96 -10.02
C TYR A 18 2.72 -3.38 -8.59
N SER A 19 1.75 -3.48 -7.68
CA SER A 19 2.00 -3.95 -6.31
C SER A 19 2.43 -5.43 -6.28
N LYS A 20 1.92 -6.27 -7.20
CA LYS A 20 2.42 -7.63 -7.43
C LYS A 20 3.82 -7.61 -8.05
N ALA A 21 4.07 -6.74 -9.03
CA ALA A 21 5.36 -6.62 -9.69
C ALA A 21 6.48 -6.15 -8.74
N ALA A 22 6.14 -5.55 -7.59
CA ALA A 22 7.10 -5.19 -6.55
C ALA A 22 7.79 -6.42 -5.91
N TYR A 23 7.26 -7.64 -6.09
CA TYR A 23 7.89 -8.88 -5.64
C TYR A 23 8.85 -9.50 -6.69
N MET A 24 8.95 -8.91 -7.87
CA MET A 24 9.81 -9.36 -8.95
C MET A 24 11.28 -8.92 -8.73
N ASN A 25 12.20 -9.63 -9.37
CA ASN A 25 13.59 -9.17 -9.48
C ASN A 25 13.71 -7.99 -10.48
N GLN A 26 14.92 -7.42 -10.59
CA GLN A 26 15.21 -6.29 -11.49
C GLN A 26 14.86 -6.58 -12.96
N ALA A 27 15.15 -7.79 -13.45
CA ALA A 27 14.95 -8.15 -14.87
C ALA A 27 13.47 -8.30 -15.19
N ASP A 28 12.73 -9.05 -14.37
CA ASP A 28 11.30 -9.29 -14.54
C ASP A 28 10.49 -8.00 -14.34
N GLY A 29 10.85 -7.18 -13.34
CA GLY A 29 10.23 -5.86 -13.12
C GLY A 29 10.44 -4.91 -14.29
N LYS A 30 11.61 -4.98 -14.96
CA LYS A 30 11.87 -4.22 -16.20
C LYS A 30 10.98 -4.70 -17.35
N MET A 31 10.85 -6.00 -17.53
CA MET A 31 10.00 -6.60 -18.57
C MET A 31 8.52 -6.28 -18.33
N PHE A 32 8.05 -6.42 -17.10
CA PHE A 32 6.70 -6.02 -16.72
C PHE A 32 6.43 -4.55 -17.06
N GLY A 33 7.31 -3.63 -16.63
CA GLY A 33 7.17 -2.21 -16.91
C GLY A 33 7.13 -1.91 -18.41
N LYS A 34 7.98 -2.56 -19.22
CA LYS A 34 7.96 -2.44 -20.69
C LYS A 34 6.60 -2.86 -21.27
N GLY A 35 6.03 -3.97 -20.78
CA GLY A 35 4.68 -4.41 -21.17
C GLY A 35 3.57 -3.42 -20.81
N LYS A 36 3.76 -2.60 -19.77
CA LYS A 36 2.86 -1.52 -19.36
C LYS A 36 3.20 -0.15 -19.97
N GLY A 37 4.12 -0.09 -20.94
CA GLY A 37 4.50 1.14 -21.63
C GLY A 37 5.45 2.05 -20.84
N MET A 38 6.15 1.50 -19.84
CA MET A 38 7.20 2.20 -19.13
C MET A 38 8.52 2.16 -19.91
N LYS A 39 9.27 3.27 -19.90
CA LYS A 39 10.54 3.43 -20.63
C LYS A 39 11.74 3.03 -19.80
N ALA A 40 11.67 3.19 -18.49
CA ALA A 40 12.75 2.85 -17.58
C ALA A 40 12.22 2.26 -16.28
N HIS A 41 13.09 1.49 -15.61
CA HIS A 41 12.81 0.82 -14.36
C HIS A 41 14.08 0.73 -13.51
N LYS A 42 13.91 0.81 -12.20
CA LYS A 42 14.96 0.51 -11.22
C LYS A 42 14.33 -0.12 -9.98
N LEU A 43 14.92 -1.22 -9.54
CA LEU A 43 14.71 -1.81 -8.22
C LEU A 43 15.78 -1.26 -7.26
N PHE A 44 15.35 -0.84 -6.11
CA PHE A 44 16.18 -0.59 -4.93
C PHE A 44 15.91 -1.69 -3.92
N ASP A 45 16.98 -2.36 -3.48
CA ASP A 45 16.97 -3.40 -2.46
C ASP A 45 18.05 -3.07 -1.45
N ILE A 46 17.67 -2.50 -0.34
CA ILE A 46 18.56 -1.98 0.68
C ILE A 46 18.19 -2.63 2.02
N ASP A 47 19.03 -3.48 2.52
CA ASP A 47 18.84 -4.20 3.78
C ASP A 47 17.44 -4.85 3.90
N GLY A 48 16.98 -5.47 2.79
CA GLY A 48 15.69 -6.15 2.69
C GLY A 48 14.49 -5.25 2.38
N ALA A 49 14.61 -3.94 2.51
CA ALA A 49 13.59 -3.01 2.05
C ALA A 49 13.65 -2.86 0.52
N GLN A 50 12.55 -3.17 -0.16
CA GLN A 50 12.52 -3.17 -1.63
C GLN A 50 11.47 -2.21 -2.19
N VAL A 51 11.91 -1.38 -3.14
CA VAL A 51 11.03 -0.45 -3.88
C VAL A 51 11.41 -0.46 -5.35
N HIS A 52 10.42 -0.61 -6.19
CA HIS A 52 10.53 -0.47 -7.63
C HIS A 52 10.08 0.92 -8.07
N VAL A 53 10.83 1.53 -8.97
CA VAL A 53 10.46 2.80 -9.61
C VAL A 53 10.47 2.62 -11.12
N TRP A 54 9.32 2.86 -11.75
CA TRP A 54 9.17 2.90 -13.20
C TRP A 54 8.81 4.32 -13.65
N HIS A 55 9.22 4.70 -14.85
CA HIS A 55 8.72 5.94 -15.45
C HIS A 55 8.64 5.85 -16.97
N ASN A 56 7.75 6.66 -17.53
CA ASN A 56 7.67 6.99 -18.96
C ASN A 56 7.65 8.52 -19.14
N ASN A 57 7.06 9.03 -20.22
CA ASN A 57 7.03 10.49 -20.46
C ASN A 57 6.00 11.22 -19.58
N THR A 58 4.95 10.55 -19.13
CA THR A 58 3.80 11.14 -18.44
C THR A 58 3.66 10.69 -17.00
N ASP A 59 4.22 9.53 -16.65
CA ASP A 59 3.96 8.87 -15.37
C ASP A 59 5.26 8.40 -14.71
N LEU A 60 5.29 8.45 -13.38
CA LEU A 60 6.27 7.83 -12.52
C LEU A 60 5.54 6.99 -11.49
N VAL A 61 5.86 5.69 -11.39
CA VAL A 61 5.24 4.73 -10.47
C VAL A 61 6.25 4.27 -9.44
N ILE A 62 5.89 4.37 -8.18
CA ILE A 62 6.66 3.87 -7.03
C ILE A 62 5.86 2.73 -6.42
N ALA A 63 6.40 1.51 -6.43
CA ALA A 63 5.75 0.35 -5.81
C ALA A 63 6.65 -0.23 -4.72
N ALA A 64 6.17 -0.20 -3.49
CA ALA A 64 6.86 -0.79 -2.35
C ALA A 64 6.47 -2.26 -2.18
N ARG A 65 7.48 -3.12 -1.99
CA ARG A 65 7.30 -4.55 -1.75
C ARG A 65 6.85 -4.80 -0.31
N GLY A 66 5.91 -5.72 -0.15
CA GLY A 66 5.58 -6.31 1.14
C GLY A 66 6.52 -7.45 1.52
N THR A 67 6.26 -8.01 2.69
CA THR A 67 6.96 -9.23 3.15
C THR A 67 6.33 -10.46 2.48
N GLU A 68 7.16 -11.50 2.29
CA GLU A 68 6.68 -12.81 1.81
C GLU A 68 5.67 -13.41 2.81
N PRO A 69 4.60 -14.08 2.31
CA PRO A 69 3.56 -14.65 3.17
C PRO A 69 4.08 -15.61 4.24
N THR A 70 5.18 -16.30 3.98
CA THR A 70 5.83 -17.25 4.90
C THR A 70 6.48 -16.60 6.12
N GLN A 71 6.83 -15.31 6.03
CA GLN A 71 7.47 -14.54 7.10
C GLN A 71 6.47 -13.63 7.83
N MET A 72 5.22 -13.60 7.37
CA MET A 72 4.23 -12.65 7.89
C MET A 72 3.82 -12.93 9.33
N ASN A 73 3.78 -14.20 9.75
CA ASN A 73 3.41 -14.57 11.12
C ASN A 73 4.36 -13.96 12.16
N ASP A 74 5.67 -13.97 11.88
CA ASP A 74 6.68 -13.38 12.76
C ASP A 74 6.55 -11.86 12.82
N ILE A 75 6.30 -11.23 11.67
CA ILE A 75 6.12 -9.78 11.59
C ILE A 75 4.85 -9.32 12.31
N TYR A 76 3.75 -10.08 12.24
CA TYR A 76 2.53 -9.71 12.97
C TYR A 76 2.65 -9.92 14.48
N ALA A 77 3.43 -10.90 14.93
CA ALA A 77 3.76 -11.06 16.34
C ALA A 77 4.60 -9.89 16.85
N ASP A 78 5.49 -9.37 16.00
CA ASP A 78 6.43 -8.28 16.32
C ASP A 78 5.89 -6.88 15.92
N LEU A 79 4.69 -6.77 15.32
CA LEU A 79 4.02 -5.48 15.06
C LEU A 79 3.62 -4.79 16.38
N GLU A 80 4.50 -4.90 17.39
CA GLU A 80 4.44 -4.12 18.61
C GLU A 80 4.79 -2.66 18.32
N ILE A 81 3.85 -1.89 18.30
CA ILE A 81 3.36 -0.74 19.09
C ILE A 81 4.38 0.42 19.24
N PHE A 82 5.60 0.35 18.70
CA PHE A 82 6.53 1.48 18.77
C PHE A 82 6.11 2.56 17.78
N LYS A 83 5.89 3.74 18.33
CA LYS A 83 5.49 4.93 17.58
C LYS A 83 6.65 5.89 17.51
N GLU A 84 6.76 6.53 16.36
CA GLU A 84 7.61 7.68 16.14
C GLU A 84 6.80 8.84 15.58
N ASP A 85 7.33 10.05 15.71
CA ASP A 85 6.73 11.21 15.10
C ASP A 85 6.73 11.07 13.58
N SER A 86 5.64 11.45 12.94
CA SER A 86 5.51 11.35 11.51
C SER A 86 6.41 12.35 10.77
N PHE A 87 6.75 12.05 9.52
CA PHE A 87 7.46 12.99 8.64
C PHE A 87 6.70 14.30 8.44
N THR A 88 5.39 14.30 8.63
CA THR A 88 4.52 15.47 8.48
C THR A 88 4.51 16.38 9.72
N GLY A 89 5.23 16.02 10.79
CA GLY A 89 5.14 16.72 12.07
C GLY A 89 3.76 16.63 12.73
N VAL A 90 2.81 15.84 12.16
CA VAL A 90 1.44 15.71 12.66
C VAL A 90 1.15 14.24 12.99
N GLY A 91 1.04 13.95 14.29
CA GLY A 91 0.77 12.62 14.81
C GLY A 91 1.94 11.66 14.64
N GLN A 92 1.67 10.39 14.91
CA GLN A 92 2.69 9.35 15.00
C GLN A 92 2.47 8.28 13.95
N ILE A 93 3.56 7.66 13.50
CA ILE A 93 3.62 6.54 12.57
C ILE A 93 4.28 5.33 13.22
N HIS A 94 4.13 4.17 12.60
CA HIS A 94 4.73 2.93 13.07
C HIS A 94 6.25 2.95 12.79
N GLN A 95 7.06 2.78 13.84
CA GLN A 95 8.53 2.84 13.77
C GLN A 95 9.10 1.83 12.78
N GLY A 96 8.64 0.58 12.82
CA GLY A 96 9.14 -0.44 11.89
C GLY A 96 8.88 -0.10 10.42
N PHE A 97 7.71 0.41 10.09
CA PHE A 97 7.43 0.83 8.70
C PHE A 97 8.24 2.06 8.30
N ARG A 98 8.48 2.98 9.23
CA ARG A 98 9.36 4.12 9.00
C ARG A 98 10.78 3.67 8.72
N GLY A 99 11.31 2.75 9.53
CA GLY A 99 12.66 2.21 9.34
C GLY A 99 12.85 1.58 7.95
N GLU A 100 11.85 0.83 7.46
CA GLU A 100 11.91 0.28 6.10
C GLU A 100 11.90 1.38 5.01
N VAL A 101 11.13 2.44 5.21
CA VAL A 101 11.11 3.58 4.27
C VAL A 101 12.42 4.34 4.31
N ASP A 102 12.99 4.59 5.49
CA ASP A 102 14.24 5.35 5.63
C ASP A 102 15.42 4.67 4.92
N LYS A 103 15.48 3.33 4.88
CA LYS A 103 16.50 2.57 4.12
C LYS A 103 16.52 2.92 2.63
N VAL A 104 15.35 3.07 2.01
CA VAL A 104 15.20 3.28 0.57
C VAL A 104 14.97 4.74 0.15
N TRP A 105 14.77 5.63 1.13
CA TRP A 105 14.26 6.97 0.88
C TRP A 105 15.11 7.79 -0.09
N GLU A 106 16.41 7.91 0.16
CA GLU A 106 17.32 8.71 -0.66
C GLU A 106 17.34 8.25 -2.12
N HIS A 107 17.23 6.93 -2.32
CA HIS A 107 17.19 6.34 -3.65
C HIS A 107 15.87 6.64 -4.39
N VAL A 108 14.75 6.59 -3.67
CA VAL A 108 13.42 6.93 -4.22
C VAL A 108 13.37 8.42 -4.54
N LEU A 109 13.80 9.27 -3.60
CA LEU A 109 13.82 10.73 -3.78
C LEU A 109 14.65 11.12 -5.01
N ALA A 110 15.88 10.61 -5.14
CA ALA A 110 16.73 10.88 -6.30
C ALA A 110 16.07 10.50 -7.65
N ARG A 111 15.19 9.48 -7.65
CA ARG A 111 14.40 9.14 -8.86
C ARG A 111 13.28 10.11 -9.11
N VAL A 112 12.58 10.54 -8.07
CA VAL A 112 11.50 11.51 -8.16
C VAL A 112 12.06 12.86 -8.65
N GLU A 113 13.13 13.35 -8.07
CA GLU A 113 13.79 14.60 -8.48
C GLU A 113 14.26 14.56 -9.95
N ARG A 114 14.90 13.45 -10.33
CA ARG A 114 15.46 13.32 -11.68
C ARG A 114 14.42 13.12 -12.76
N TYR A 115 13.33 12.43 -12.49
CA TYR A 115 12.40 11.95 -13.51
C TYR A 115 10.94 12.31 -13.25
N GLY A 116 10.59 12.87 -12.09
CA GLY A 116 9.21 13.18 -11.70
C GLY A 116 8.68 14.50 -12.24
N LEU A 117 9.57 15.43 -12.64
CA LEU A 117 9.15 16.75 -13.13
C LEU A 117 8.17 16.62 -14.30
N ASN A 118 7.04 17.32 -14.18
CA ASN A 118 5.94 17.32 -15.16
C ASN A 118 5.30 15.93 -15.40
N LYS A 119 5.40 15.01 -14.45
CA LYS A 119 4.75 13.70 -14.51
C LYS A 119 3.77 13.51 -13.37
N LYS A 120 2.78 12.66 -13.62
CA LYS A 120 1.94 12.12 -12.56
C LYS A 120 2.74 11.13 -11.73
N ILE A 121 2.73 11.29 -10.41
CA ILE A 121 3.41 10.40 -9.47
C ILE A 121 2.38 9.52 -8.81
N TRP A 122 2.53 8.22 -9.00
CA TRP A 122 1.67 7.19 -8.47
C TRP A 122 2.44 6.35 -7.46
N VAL A 123 1.83 6.08 -6.31
CA VAL A 123 2.45 5.26 -5.28
C VAL A 123 1.55 4.08 -4.97
N CYS A 124 2.10 2.87 -4.89
CA CYS A 124 1.30 1.70 -4.56
C CYS A 124 2.08 0.68 -3.72
N GLY A 125 1.35 -0.27 -3.12
CA GLY A 125 1.94 -1.36 -2.37
C GLY A 125 0.91 -2.33 -1.80
N HIS A 126 1.35 -3.55 -1.58
CA HIS A 126 0.58 -4.64 -0.99
C HIS A 126 1.16 -5.02 0.38
N SER A 127 0.31 -5.38 1.34
CA SER A 127 0.77 -5.82 2.67
C SER A 127 1.59 -4.75 3.38
N LEU A 128 2.74 -5.10 3.97
CA LEU A 128 3.74 -4.17 4.51
C LEU A 128 4.09 -3.06 3.50
N GLY A 129 4.25 -3.42 2.21
CA GLY A 129 4.51 -2.45 1.15
C GLY A 129 3.40 -1.40 1.01
N GLY A 130 2.16 -1.72 1.38
CA GLY A 130 1.07 -0.74 1.44
C GLY A 130 1.24 0.30 2.55
N ALA A 131 1.77 -0.11 3.71
CA ALA A 131 2.14 0.82 4.78
C ALA A 131 3.33 1.68 4.37
N MET A 132 4.39 1.09 3.80
CA MET A 132 5.54 1.81 3.26
C MET A 132 5.09 2.81 2.18
N ALA A 133 4.23 2.41 1.24
CA ALA A 133 3.67 3.28 0.21
C ALA A 133 2.93 4.49 0.80
N THR A 134 2.18 4.29 1.88
CA THR A 134 1.50 5.37 2.60
C THR A 134 2.50 6.36 3.20
N LEU A 135 3.58 5.88 3.81
CA LEU A 135 4.62 6.72 4.38
C LEU A 135 5.44 7.44 3.29
N ILE A 136 5.79 6.76 2.20
CA ILE A 136 6.47 7.37 1.04
C ILE A 136 5.63 8.51 0.47
N ALA A 137 4.34 8.26 0.20
CA ALA A 137 3.44 9.28 -0.33
C ALA A 137 3.32 10.49 0.62
N SER A 138 3.19 10.25 1.93
CA SER A 138 3.10 11.34 2.91
C SER A 138 4.38 12.17 3.02
N ARG A 139 5.54 11.54 2.88
CA ARG A 139 6.84 12.22 2.92
C ARG A 139 7.06 13.05 1.67
N LEU A 140 6.73 12.53 0.48
CA LEU A 140 6.76 13.29 -0.78
C LEU A 140 5.87 14.54 -0.71
N GLU A 141 4.62 14.40 -0.29
CA GLU A 141 3.66 15.51 -0.19
C GLU A 141 4.09 16.57 0.82
N TYR A 142 4.53 16.16 1.99
CA TYR A 142 4.79 17.10 3.08
C TYR A 142 6.20 17.68 3.05
N VAL A 143 7.23 16.83 2.94
CA VAL A 143 8.62 17.25 3.04
C VAL A 143 9.10 17.82 1.71
N GLU A 144 8.90 17.06 0.63
CA GLU A 144 9.43 17.41 -0.69
C GLU A 144 8.50 18.33 -1.49
N LYS A 145 7.29 18.61 -0.99
CA LYS A 145 6.26 19.39 -1.69
C LYS A 145 5.98 18.86 -3.10
N THR A 146 6.06 17.55 -3.23
CA THR A 146 5.85 16.83 -4.49
C THR A 146 4.47 16.21 -4.48
N ASP A 147 3.60 16.63 -5.38
CA ASP A 147 2.22 16.15 -5.49
C ASP A 147 2.20 14.67 -5.89
N VAL A 148 1.58 13.84 -5.04
CA VAL A 148 1.27 12.44 -5.35
C VAL A 148 -0.13 12.37 -5.95
N ASP A 149 -0.24 11.94 -7.21
CA ASP A 149 -1.54 11.94 -7.90
C ASP A 149 -2.54 11.02 -7.22
N THR A 150 -2.18 9.76 -6.98
CA THR A 150 -3.01 8.84 -6.19
C THR A 150 -2.14 7.74 -5.55
N LEU A 151 -2.48 7.42 -4.32
CA LEU A 151 -1.96 6.28 -3.57
C LEU A 151 -2.93 5.10 -3.66
N PHE A 152 -2.44 3.92 -4.04
CA PHE A 152 -3.19 2.67 -4.06
C PHE A 152 -2.58 1.65 -3.10
N THR A 153 -3.37 1.12 -2.18
CA THR A 153 -2.89 0.06 -1.27
C THR A 153 -3.82 -1.13 -1.26
N TYR A 154 -3.25 -2.32 -1.11
CA TYR A 154 -3.95 -3.61 -1.12
C TYR A 154 -3.56 -4.39 0.13
N GLY A 155 -4.53 -4.77 0.96
CA GLY A 155 -4.27 -5.50 2.18
C GLY A 155 -3.31 -4.79 3.16
N SER A 156 -3.23 -3.46 3.14
CA SER A 156 -2.27 -2.69 3.94
C SER A 156 -2.64 -2.68 5.42
N PRO A 157 -1.67 -2.88 6.34
CA PRO A 157 -1.86 -2.60 7.75
C PRO A 157 -1.98 -1.09 8.01
N ARG A 158 -2.31 -0.70 9.25
CA ARG A 158 -2.42 0.71 9.65
C ARG A 158 -1.03 1.32 9.82
N ALA A 159 -0.70 2.30 9.01
CA ALA A 159 0.62 2.92 8.99
C ALA A 159 0.85 3.95 10.11
N GLY A 160 -0.22 4.55 10.66
CA GLY A 160 -0.08 5.59 11.66
C GLY A 160 -1.28 5.78 12.58
N GLY A 161 -1.12 6.69 13.53
CA GLY A 161 -2.12 7.05 14.50
C GLY A 161 -3.24 7.95 13.95
N PRO A 162 -4.23 8.32 14.79
CA PRO A 162 -5.41 9.06 14.35
C PRO A 162 -5.10 10.42 13.72
N GLN A 163 -4.13 11.14 14.25
CA GLN A 163 -3.76 12.48 13.74
C GLN A 163 -3.08 12.38 12.39
N PHE A 164 -2.12 11.47 12.23
CA PHE A 164 -1.47 11.18 10.95
C PHE A 164 -2.49 10.71 9.89
N SER A 165 -3.37 9.78 10.25
CA SER A 165 -4.43 9.31 9.36
C SER A 165 -5.33 10.46 8.88
N LYS A 166 -5.72 11.38 9.79
CA LYS A 166 -6.52 12.57 9.44
C LYS A 166 -5.76 13.51 8.51
N TRP A 167 -4.45 13.67 8.72
CA TRP A 167 -3.59 14.45 7.83
C TRP A 167 -3.56 13.82 6.43
N CYS A 168 -3.32 12.51 6.33
CA CYS A 168 -3.31 11.79 5.06
C CYS A 168 -4.66 11.90 4.32
N ASP A 169 -5.78 11.80 5.03
CA ASP A 169 -7.12 11.94 4.43
C ASP A 169 -7.36 13.32 3.80
N LYS A 170 -6.68 14.33 4.32
CA LYS A 170 -6.79 15.70 3.81
C LYS A 170 -5.89 15.95 2.59
N HIS A 171 -4.71 15.34 2.56
CA HIS A 171 -3.67 15.68 1.59
C HIS A 171 -3.42 14.61 0.52
N LEU A 172 -3.80 13.35 0.77
CA LEU A 172 -3.58 12.25 -0.18
C LEU A 172 -4.90 11.75 -0.78
N LYS A 173 -4.93 11.59 -2.09
CA LYS A 173 -5.96 10.79 -2.77
C LYS A 173 -5.60 9.32 -2.58
N HIS A 174 -6.19 8.65 -1.62
CA HIS A 174 -5.85 7.27 -1.29
C HIS A 174 -7.01 6.31 -1.55
N GLN A 175 -6.78 5.30 -2.39
CA GLN A 175 -7.65 4.16 -2.67
C GLN A 175 -7.12 2.94 -1.89
N ARG A 176 -7.74 2.62 -0.77
CA ARG A 176 -7.34 1.53 0.12
C ARG A 176 -8.21 0.30 -0.11
N HIS A 177 -7.64 -0.76 -0.68
CA HIS A 177 -8.34 -2.00 -1.00
C HIS A 177 -8.25 -3.01 0.14
N VAL A 178 -9.38 -3.63 0.44
CA VAL A 178 -9.51 -4.68 1.47
C VAL A 178 -10.33 -5.81 0.87
N ASN A 179 -9.74 -7.01 0.84
CA ASN A 179 -10.41 -8.20 0.35
C ASN A 179 -11.06 -8.95 1.51
N ASN A 180 -12.35 -9.16 1.45
CA ASN A 180 -13.20 -9.98 2.33
C ASN A 180 -12.61 -10.22 3.75
N ASN A 181 -12.07 -11.42 4.01
CA ASN A 181 -11.53 -11.82 5.32
C ASN A 181 -10.04 -11.54 5.49
N ASP A 182 -9.43 -10.74 4.62
CA ASP A 182 -8.04 -10.31 4.80
C ASP A 182 -7.87 -9.64 6.18
N VAL A 183 -7.07 -10.27 7.04
CA VAL A 183 -6.86 -9.83 8.43
C VAL A 183 -5.78 -8.77 8.57
N VAL A 184 -4.90 -8.65 7.57
CA VAL A 184 -3.77 -7.70 7.60
C VAL A 184 -4.22 -6.26 7.78
N PRO A 185 -5.29 -5.77 7.13
CA PRO A 185 -5.83 -4.45 7.42
C PRO A 185 -6.34 -4.26 8.86
N CYS A 186 -6.47 -5.33 9.64
CA CYS A 186 -6.93 -5.22 11.02
C CYS A 186 -5.82 -4.90 12.02
N VAL A 187 -4.54 -4.97 11.61
CA VAL A 187 -3.39 -4.71 12.47
C VAL A 187 -2.68 -3.40 12.10
N PRO A 188 -1.93 -2.78 13.02
CA PRO A 188 -2.09 -2.90 14.47
C PRO A 188 -3.48 -2.49 14.94
N THR A 189 -3.84 -2.79 16.22
CA THR A 189 -5.21 -2.61 16.74
C THR A 189 -5.68 -1.15 16.75
N VAL A 190 -7.00 -0.92 16.61
CA VAL A 190 -7.62 0.40 16.43
C VAL A 190 -7.47 1.40 17.57
N PHE A 191 -7.13 0.99 18.77
CA PHE A 191 -7.06 1.93 19.92
C PHE A 191 -6.01 3.01 19.75
N ARG A 192 -4.94 2.73 19.01
CA ARG A 192 -3.79 3.62 18.82
C ARG A 192 -3.51 3.92 17.34
N TRP A 193 -4.09 3.15 16.42
CA TRP A 193 -3.80 3.14 15.00
C TRP A 193 -5.05 3.36 14.18
N ARG A 194 -4.92 4.01 13.04
CA ARG A 194 -6.06 4.31 12.18
C ARG A 194 -5.70 4.22 10.72
N HIS A 195 -6.63 3.72 9.92
CA HIS A 195 -6.52 3.82 8.46
C HIS A 195 -6.86 5.21 7.96
N ASN A 196 -6.23 5.59 6.86
CA ASN A 196 -6.58 6.70 5.99
C ASN A 196 -7.10 6.19 4.64
N GLY A 197 -7.68 7.09 3.87
CA GLY A 197 -8.12 6.85 2.51
C GLY A 197 -9.53 6.26 2.39
N LYS A 198 -10.03 6.24 1.15
CA LYS A 198 -11.32 5.65 0.79
C LYS A 198 -11.21 4.12 0.80
N CYS A 199 -12.04 3.46 1.59
CA CYS A 199 -12.07 2.00 1.64
C CYS A 199 -12.79 1.42 0.42
N VAL A 200 -12.05 0.71 -0.40
CA VAL A 200 -12.56 -0.11 -1.50
C VAL A 200 -12.61 -1.55 -1.02
N TYR A 201 -13.82 -2.03 -0.75
CA TYR A 201 -14.01 -3.36 -0.18
C TYR A 201 -14.43 -4.37 -1.25
N ILE A 202 -13.77 -5.50 -1.28
CA ILE A 202 -14.08 -6.64 -2.13
C ILE A 202 -14.81 -7.66 -1.28
N LYS A 203 -16.08 -7.93 -1.62
CA LYS A 203 -16.91 -8.91 -0.93
C LYS A 203 -16.49 -10.34 -1.28
N SER A 204 -16.93 -11.34 -0.50
CA SER A 204 -16.70 -12.75 -0.76
C SER A 204 -17.18 -13.23 -2.15
N ASN A 205 -18.18 -12.58 -2.72
CA ASN A 205 -18.66 -12.85 -4.07
C ASN A 205 -17.89 -12.08 -5.18
N GLY A 206 -16.82 -11.38 -4.82
CA GLY A 206 -16.00 -10.60 -5.75
C GLY A 206 -16.57 -9.21 -6.11
N GLN A 207 -17.73 -8.82 -5.59
CA GLN A 207 -18.29 -7.50 -5.83
C GLN A 207 -17.44 -6.42 -5.14
N VAL A 208 -17.01 -5.41 -5.91
CA VAL A 208 -16.24 -4.26 -5.41
C VAL A 208 -17.20 -3.15 -4.98
N THR A 209 -17.07 -2.67 -3.75
CA THR A 209 -17.89 -1.61 -3.18
C THR A 209 -17.05 -0.55 -2.50
N ASN A 210 -17.49 0.71 -2.56
CA ASN A 210 -16.89 1.77 -1.76
C ASN A 210 -17.61 1.81 -0.41
N LEU A 211 -16.91 1.50 0.68
CA LEU A 211 -17.48 1.59 2.01
C LEU A 211 -17.16 2.92 2.67
N GLY A 212 -18.17 3.52 3.29
CA GLY A 212 -17.96 4.66 4.18
C GLY A 212 -17.01 4.28 5.33
N ARG A 213 -16.20 5.26 5.77
CA ARG A 213 -15.14 5.11 6.80
C ARG A 213 -15.58 4.39 8.09
N TRP A 214 -16.88 4.40 8.42
CA TRP A 214 -17.41 3.93 9.71
C TRP A 214 -18.01 2.53 9.70
N SER A 215 -18.44 2.01 8.55
CA SER A 215 -19.23 0.77 8.52
C SER A 215 -18.38 -0.48 8.67
N TRP A 216 -17.20 -0.50 8.08
CA TRP A 216 -16.38 -1.69 7.98
C TRP A 216 -15.38 -1.87 9.13
N GLU A 217 -14.70 -0.81 9.56
CA GLU A 217 -13.80 -0.87 10.73
C GLU A 217 -14.54 -1.34 11.98
N ARG A 218 -15.79 -0.88 12.19
CA ARG A 218 -16.60 -1.30 13.33
C ARG A 218 -17.03 -2.77 13.30
N ILE A 219 -17.38 -3.29 12.13
CA ILE A 219 -17.86 -4.68 12.02
C ILE A 219 -16.72 -5.66 12.22
N ARG A 220 -15.55 -5.38 11.64
CA ARG A 220 -14.38 -6.23 11.77
C ARG A 220 -13.70 -6.14 13.13
N ASP A 221 -13.57 -4.96 13.70
CA ASP A 221 -12.93 -4.79 15.01
C ASP A 221 -13.75 -5.43 16.16
N LYS A 222 -15.09 -5.48 16.03
CA LYS A 222 -15.94 -6.25 16.96
C LYS A 222 -15.78 -7.76 16.78
N GLY A 223 -15.54 -8.25 15.56
CA GLY A 223 -15.25 -9.67 15.28
C GLY A 223 -13.86 -10.10 15.76
N TRP A 224 -12.90 -9.19 15.79
CA TRP A 224 -11.51 -9.48 16.13
C TRP A 224 -11.29 -9.90 17.60
N GLY A 225 -12.03 -9.32 18.54
CA GLY A 225 -12.00 -9.76 19.95
C GLY A 225 -12.39 -11.23 20.13
N LEU A 226 -13.30 -11.74 19.27
CA LEU A 226 -13.72 -13.15 19.25
C LEU A 226 -12.70 -14.02 18.48
N ILE A 227 -12.09 -13.50 17.43
CA ILE A 227 -11.21 -14.22 16.51
C ILE A 227 -9.78 -14.34 17.07
N SER A 228 -9.29 -13.39 17.85
CA SER A 228 -7.97 -13.48 18.48
C SER A 228 -7.86 -14.70 19.43
N THR A 229 -8.99 -15.17 19.95
CA THR A 229 -9.08 -16.38 20.78
C THR A 229 -9.01 -17.67 19.93
N ILE A 230 -9.39 -17.61 18.66
CA ILE A 230 -9.43 -18.75 17.72
C ILE A 230 -8.11 -18.86 16.93
N ILE A 231 -7.39 -17.75 16.71
CA ILE A 231 -6.18 -17.64 15.88
C ILE A 231 -4.97 -18.38 16.48
N LYS A 232 -4.94 -18.65 17.75
CA LYS A 232 -3.87 -19.47 18.35
C LYS A 232 -3.80 -20.91 17.80
N GLY A 233 -4.65 -21.29 16.85
CA GLY A 233 -4.73 -22.64 16.36
C GLY A 233 -4.90 -22.90 14.85
N ARG A 234 -5.02 -21.94 13.94
CA ARG A 234 -5.25 -22.21 12.51
C ARG A 234 -4.68 -21.21 11.51
N ILE A 235 -4.03 -21.76 10.49
CA ILE A 235 -3.13 -21.17 9.48
C ILE A 235 -3.86 -20.57 8.25
N ASP A 236 -5.20 -20.50 8.19
CA ASP A 236 -5.96 -20.15 6.98
C ASP A 236 -6.18 -18.64 6.72
N PHE A 237 -5.58 -17.77 7.52
CA PHE A 237 -5.81 -16.32 7.43
C PHE A 237 -5.05 -15.61 6.31
N VAL A 238 -4.12 -16.32 5.67
CA VAL A 238 -3.27 -15.78 4.59
C VAL A 238 -3.95 -15.88 3.21
N ALA A 239 -4.97 -16.72 3.06
CA ALA A 239 -5.60 -16.99 1.78
C ALA A 239 -6.19 -15.70 1.15
N ASP A 240 -7.00 -14.94 1.88
CA ASP A 240 -7.63 -13.71 1.36
C ASP A 240 -6.65 -12.51 1.26
N HIS A 241 -5.42 -12.67 1.77
CA HIS A 241 -4.36 -11.65 1.70
C HIS A 241 -3.53 -11.73 0.40
N ASN A 242 -3.71 -12.77 -0.40
CA ASN A 242 -2.94 -12.93 -1.63
C ASN A 242 -3.27 -11.82 -2.63
N ILE A 243 -2.25 -11.13 -3.14
CA ILE A 243 -2.40 -10.05 -4.14
C ILE A 243 -3.08 -10.55 -5.43
N ASP A 244 -2.94 -11.84 -5.76
CA ASP A 244 -3.57 -12.43 -6.94
C ASP A 244 -5.10 -12.46 -6.83
N ASP A 245 -5.65 -12.63 -5.62
CA ASP A 245 -7.09 -12.56 -5.41
C ASP A 245 -7.62 -11.13 -5.56
N TYR A 246 -6.87 -10.12 -5.09
CA TYR A 246 -7.16 -8.72 -5.37
C TYR A 246 -7.22 -8.45 -6.88
N ILE A 247 -6.20 -8.90 -7.63
CA ILE A 247 -6.11 -8.72 -9.08
C ILE A 247 -7.29 -9.41 -9.78
N LYS A 248 -7.60 -10.65 -9.41
CA LYS A 248 -8.71 -11.43 -9.97
C LYS A 248 -10.05 -10.70 -9.83
N HIS A 249 -10.35 -10.23 -8.62
CA HIS A 249 -11.62 -9.55 -8.36
C HIS A 249 -11.69 -8.17 -9.04
N LEU A 250 -10.59 -7.42 -9.04
CA LEU A 250 -10.53 -6.11 -9.70
C LEU A 250 -10.57 -6.24 -11.23
N SER A 251 -10.01 -7.30 -11.81
CA SER A 251 -10.11 -7.59 -13.24
C SER A 251 -11.57 -7.79 -13.68
N ASN A 252 -12.37 -8.50 -12.88
CA ASN A 252 -13.79 -8.68 -13.16
C ASN A 252 -14.59 -7.37 -13.04
N ALA A 253 -14.19 -6.48 -12.13
CA ALA A 253 -14.87 -5.20 -11.92
C ALA A 253 -14.44 -4.09 -12.91
N SER A 254 -13.39 -4.32 -13.71
CA SER A 254 -12.85 -3.35 -14.67
C SER A 254 -13.35 -3.56 -16.10
N LYS A 255 -14.10 -4.66 -16.33
CA LYS A 255 -14.80 -4.97 -17.59
C LYS A 255 -16.09 -4.18 -17.70
#